data_267664dd1fb3d34da85c59bae258f1c5
#
_entry.id   267664dd1fb3d34da85c59bae258f1c5
#
_cell.length_a   1.000
_cell.length_b   1.000
_cell.length_c   1.000
_cell.angle_alpha   90.00
_cell.angle_beta   90.00
_cell.angle_gamma   90.00
#
_symmetry.space_group_name_H-M   'P 1'
#
loop_
_entity.id
_entity.type
_entity.pdbx_description
1 polymer ?
#
loop_
_entity_poly.entity_id
_entity_poly.type
_entity_poly.pdbx_seq_one_letter_code
_entity_poly.pdbx_strand_id
1 'polypeptide(L)'
;MQTNAFQPWMLLEDMRASAAPFFTLDLATWPADQPIDPLPPVPVLAFGPSSHPQAHRADILIEAAIPLTTLSQNILRAPHAAATVVQLLRATENLPPDRALPLESFAFAMLQAGAEHATWLARQSFAPPLPPGMLHVRRDNATLHLLLDRAQAQNSIDRDMRDALYEAFALPNLDTGITCVKLRATGKCFSMGADLAEFGTTRDPVAAHSIRARTLPAHQMARRAEIYDIHIQGGCAGSGLELAAFAGRLTAAPDAWFQLPETAMGILPGFGGCVSVPRRIGRQRAAALMLSGKRINAALALGWGLIDAIINEPPADPAGAHQPG
;
A
#
# COMPACT_ATOMS: atom_id res chain seq x y z
N MET A 1 -25.37 14.37 7.47
CA MET A 1 -24.84 13.02 7.68
C MET A 1 -24.94 12.71 9.16
N GLN A 2 -25.76 11.73 9.56
CA GLN A 2 -25.71 11.24 10.91
C GLN A 2 -24.39 10.46 11.05
N THR A 3 -23.44 11.01 11.78
CA THR A 3 -22.24 10.30 12.18
C THR A 3 -22.64 9.38 13.34
N ASN A 4 -22.47 8.06 13.15
CA ASN A 4 -22.64 7.12 14.25
C ASN A 4 -21.46 7.29 15.22
N ALA A 5 -21.67 8.09 16.27
CA ALA A 5 -20.67 8.31 17.29
C ALA A 5 -20.50 7.04 18.13
N PHE A 6 -19.27 6.58 18.27
CA PHE A 6 -18.89 5.52 19.18
C PHE A 6 -19.03 6.08 20.62
N GLN A 7 -19.81 5.39 21.44
CA GLN A 7 -20.10 5.86 22.79
C GLN A 7 -19.59 4.84 23.82
N PRO A 8 -19.15 5.29 25.00
CA PRO A 8 -18.61 4.41 26.04
C PRO A 8 -19.56 3.31 26.53
N TRP A 9 -20.88 3.52 26.39
CA TRP A 9 -21.90 2.57 26.82
C TRP A 9 -22.37 1.61 25.71
N MET A 10 -21.91 1.78 24.47
CA MET A 10 -22.30 0.87 23.38
C MET A 10 -21.73 -0.51 23.64
N LEU A 11 -22.61 -1.49 23.76
CA LEU A 11 -22.21 -2.89 23.83
C LEU A 11 -21.76 -3.35 22.45
N LEU A 12 -20.83 -4.30 22.40
CA LEU A 12 -20.35 -4.91 21.15
C LEU A 12 -21.50 -5.46 20.29
N GLU A 13 -22.57 -5.96 20.95
CA GLU A 13 -23.78 -6.46 20.30
C GLU A 13 -24.51 -5.35 19.54
N ASP A 14 -24.65 -4.16 20.15
CA ASP A 14 -25.29 -3.00 19.51
C ASP A 14 -24.47 -2.52 18.28
N MET A 15 -23.14 -2.56 18.39
CA MET A 15 -22.24 -2.20 17.29
C MET A 15 -22.28 -3.23 16.16
N ARG A 16 -22.39 -4.52 16.46
CA ARG A 16 -22.54 -5.57 15.46
C ARG A 16 -23.89 -5.57 14.79
N ALA A 17 -24.94 -5.21 15.52
CA ALA A 17 -26.29 -5.03 14.96
C ALA A 17 -26.42 -3.75 14.12
N SER A 18 -25.50 -2.78 14.29
CA SER A 18 -25.50 -1.55 13.51
C SER A 18 -24.98 -1.80 12.10
N ALA A 19 -25.77 -1.41 11.09
CA ALA A 19 -25.36 -1.38 9.69
C ALA A 19 -24.43 -0.19 9.35
N ALA A 20 -23.82 0.46 10.36
CA ALA A 20 -22.94 1.60 10.18
C ALA A 20 -21.65 1.20 9.46
N PRO A 21 -21.28 1.88 8.37
CA PRO A 21 -20.05 1.57 7.64
C PRO A 21 -18.77 2.04 8.34
N PHE A 22 -18.88 2.89 9.34
CA PHE A 22 -17.81 3.34 10.23
C PHE A 22 -18.39 4.00 11.48
N PHE A 23 -17.55 4.14 12.50
CA PHE A 23 -17.85 4.93 13.70
C PHE A 23 -16.89 6.10 13.83
N THR A 24 -17.36 7.18 14.48
CA THR A 24 -16.53 8.30 14.90
C THR A 24 -16.35 8.27 16.42
N LEU A 25 -15.16 8.65 16.89
CA LEU A 25 -14.82 8.66 18.31
C LEU A 25 -14.22 10.02 18.68
N ASP A 26 -14.84 10.70 19.66
CA ASP A 26 -14.28 11.93 20.23
C ASP A 26 -13.44 11.60 21.47
N LEU A 27 -12.12 11.65 21.32
CA LEU A 27 -11.18 11.41 22.41
C LEU A 27 -11.21 12.50 23.47
N ALA A 28 -11.70 13.71 23.18
CA ALA A 28 -11.80 14.76 24.18
C ALA A 28 -12.86 14.46 25.23
N THR A 29 -13.88 13.66 24.87
CA THR A 29 -14.97 13.26 25.75
C THR A 29 -14.88 11.81 26.21
N TRP A 30 -13.98 11.00 25.63
CA TRP A 30 -13.81 9.61 26.02
C TRP A 30 -13.03 9.50 27.34
N PRO A 31 -13.49 8.68 28.32
CA PRO A 31 -12.78 8.50 29.59
C PRO A 31 -11.38 7.89 29.34
N ALA A 32 -10.34 8.45 29.94
CA ALA A 32 -8.96 8.04 29.73
C ALA A 32 -8.67 6.60 30.21
N ASP A 33 -9.39 6.15 31.22
CA ASP A 33 -9.29 4.82 31.83
C ASP A 33 -10.20 3.77 31.19
N GLN A 34 -11.09 4.17 30.29
CA GLN A 34 -11.99 3.25 29.60
C GLN A 34 -11.38 2.71 28.32
N PRO A 35 -11.13 1.40 28.20
CA PRO A 35 -10.59 0.82 26.96
C PRO A 35 -11.55 0.97 25.78
N ILE A 36 -10.99 1.21 24.60
CA ILE A 36 -11.70 1.11 23.32
C ILE A 36 -11.49 -0.33 22.81
N ASP A 37 -12.15 -1.29 23.44
CA ASP A 37 -12.02 -2.71 23.12
C ASP A 37 -13.26 -3.50 23.57
N PRO A 38 -13.79 -4.42 22.75
CA PRO A 38 -13.32 -4.75 21.39
C PRO A 38 -13.77 -3.72 20.34
N LEU A 39 -12.94 -3.55 19.31
CA LEU A 39 -13.30 -2.70 18.17
C LEU A 39 -14.36 -3.38 17.27
N PRO A 40 -15.31 -2.61 16.70
CA PRO A 40 -16.25 -3.13 15.71
C PRO A 40 -15.53 -3.59 14.44
N PRO A 41 -16.15 -4.46 13.61
CA PRO A 41 -15.55 -4.96 12.37
C PRO A 41 -15.56 -3.92 11.22
N VAL A 42 -15.67 -2.64 11.53
CA VAL A 42 -15.68 -1.50 10.62
C VAL A 42 -14.71 -0.42 11.10
N PRO A 43 -14.33 0.56 10.26
CA PRO A 43 -13.41 1.62 10.66
C PRO A 43 -13.90 2.45 11.85
N VAL A 44 -12.99 2.71 12.79
CA VAL A 44 -13.17 3.66 13.90
C VAL A 44 -12.26 4.87 13.67
N LEU A 45 -12.87 6.03 13.43
CA LEU A 45 -12.23 7.29 13.11
C LEU A 45 -12.23 8.19 14.34
N ALA A 46 -11.07 8.36 14.98
CA ALA A 46 -10.96 9.18 16.18
C ALA A 46 -10.52 10.61 15.84
N PHE A 47 -11.01 11.57 16.60
CA PHE A 47 -10.52 12.95 16.62
C PHE A 47 -10.29 13.40 18.04
N GLY A 48 -9.40 14.37 18.22
CA GLY A 48 -8.97 14.86 19.55
C GLY A 48 -7.48 14.71 19.78
N PRO A 49 -7.02 14.80 21.02
CA PRO A 49 -5.60 14.84 21.32
C PRO A 49 -4.93 13.48 21.09
N SER A 50 -3.82 13.49 20.35
CA SER A 50 -2.98 12.29 20.14
C SER A 50 -2.35 11.76 21.43
N SER A 51 -2.26 12.62 22.46
CA SER A 51 -1.78 12.27 23.80
C SER A 51 -2.80 11.46 24.63
N HIS A 52 -4.04 11.30 24.15
CA HIS A 52 -5.05 10.50 24.87
C HIS A 52 -4.59 9.04 24.98
N PRO A 53 -4.66 8.40 26.18
CA PRO A 53 -4.15 7.02 26.38
C PRO A 53 -4.72 6.00 25.42
N GLN A 54 -5.96 6.16 24.96
CA GLN A 54 -6.65 5.25 24.05
C GLN A 54 -6.51 5.63 22.57
N ALA A 55 -5.82 6.74 22.22
CA ALA A 55 -5.73 7.21 20.83
C ALA A 55 -5.16 6.14 19.88
N HIS A 56 -4.19 5.34 20.34
CA HIS A 56 -3.55 4.28 19.56
C HIS A 56 -4.51 3.13 19.19
N ARG A 57 -5.64 2.99 19.88
CA ARG A 57 -6.61 1.92 19.64
C ARG A 57 -7.45 2.17 18.38
N ALA A 58 -7.80 3.42 18.08
CA ALA A 58 -8.57 3.75 16.90
C ALA A 58 -7.85 3.32 15.61
N ASP A 59 -8.60 3.12 14.52
CA ASP A 59 -8.01 2.77 13.24
C ASP A 59 -7.35 3.95 12.56
N ILE A 60 -7.94 5.13 12.71
CA ILE A 60 -7.43 6.38 12.19
C ILE A 60 -7.59 7.45 13.26
N LEU A 61 -6.50 8.16 13.57
CA LEU A 61 -6.56 9.46 14.22
C LEU A 61 -6.59 10.52 13.13
N ILE A 62 -7.66 11.34 13.13
CA ILE A 62 -7.86 12.34 12.09
C ILE A 62 -6.81 13.44 12.21
N GLU A 63 -5.99 13.58 11.19
CA GLU A 63 -5.01 14.65 11.01
C GLU A 63 -5.49 15.63 9.93
N ALA A 64 -5.01 16.88 9.97
CA ALA A 64 -5.39 17.91 8.99
C ALA A 64 -5.07 17.53 7.54
N ALA A 65 -4.07 16.67 7.33
CA ALA A 65 -3.66 16.20 6.01
C ALA A 65 -4.74 15.39 5.31
N ILE A 66 -5.54 14.62 6.07
CA ILE A 66 -6.62 13.75 5.52
C ILE A 66 -7.90 14.02 6.33
N PRO A 67 -8.79 14.91 5.82
CA PRO A 67 -10.01 15.28 6.52
C PRO A 67 -11.02 14.13 6.64
N LEU A 68 -11.83 14.15 7.71
CA LEU A 68 -12.92 13.21 7.94
C LEU A 68 -13.88 13.12 6.75
N THR A 69 -14.17 14.25 6.08
CA THR A 69 -15.06 14.26 4.92
C THR A 69 -14.55 13.41 3.76
N THR A 70 -13.24 13.41 3.50
CA THR A 70 -12.63 12.57 2.46
C THR A 70 -12.70 11.10 2.85
N LEU A 71 -12.37 10.76 4.09
CA LEU A 71 -12.43 9.38 4.59
C LEU A 71 -13.86 8.84 4.54
N SER A 72 -14.83 9.59 5.09
CA SER A 72 -16.23 9.15 5.13
C SER A 72 -16.81 8.92 3.73
N GLN A 73 -16.54 9.81 2.77
CA GLN A 73 -17.01 9.66 1.38
C GLN A 73 -16.44 8.40 0.72
N ASN A 74 -15.16 8.08 0.93
CA ASN A 74 -14.54 6.91 0.32
C ASN A 74 -14.95 5.61 1.02
N ILE A 75 -15.09 5.62 2.37
CA ILE A 75 -15.63 4.46 3.10
C ILE A 75 -17.05 4.14 2.64
N LEU A 76 -17.91 5.16 2.48
CA LEU A 76 -19.28 4.97 1.98
C LEU A 76 -19.35 4.43 0.54
N ARG A 77 -18.32 4.68 -0.26
CA ARG A 77 -18.24 4.17 -1.64
C ARG A 77 -17.88 2.68 -1.69
N ALA A 78 -17.02 2.20 -0.77
CA ALA A 78 -16.54 0.83 -0.70
C ALA A 78 -16.43 0.37 0.76
N PRO A 79 -17.57 0.20 1.46
CA PRO A 79 -17.58 -0.08 2.89
C PRO A 79 -16.99 -1.44 3.26
N HIS A 80 -17.14 -2.47 2.40
CA HIS A 80 -16.56 -3.79 2.67
C HIS A 80 -15.05 -3.78 2.48
N ALA A 81 -14.54 -3.09 1.45
CA ALA A 81 -13.10 -2.93 1.29
C ALA A 81 -12.49 -2.16 2.48
N ALA A 82 -13.12 -1.05 2.90
CA ALA A 82 -12.66 -0.27 4.04
C ALA A 82 -12.66 -1.08 5.36
N ALA A 83 -13.73 -1.85 5.61
CA ALA A 83 -13.83 -2.74 6.76
C ALA A 83 -12.75 -3.83 6.74
N THR A 84 -12.48 -4.41 5.57
CA THR A 84 -11.46 -5.45 5.41
C THR A 84 -10.04 -4.88 5.65
N VAL A 85 -9.76 -3.67 5.13
CA VAL A 85 -8.46 -3.00 5.37
C VAL A 85 -8.18 -2.85 6.85
N VAL A 86 -9.10 -2.27 7.65
CA VAL A 86 -8.83 -2.04 9.07
C VAL A 86 -8.71 -3.32 9.86
N GLN A 87 -9.53 -4.34 9.56
CA GLN A 87 -9.43 -5.65 10.21
C GLN A 87 -8.09 -6.33 9.89
N LEU A 88 -7.65 -6.29 8.63
CA LEU A 88 -6.35 -6.82 8.21
C LEU A 88 -5.20 -6.11 8.93
N LEU A 89 -5.21 -4.77 8.93
CA LEU A 89 -4.16 -3.98 9.58
C LEU A 89 -4.07 -4.24 11.08
N ARG A 90 -5.21 -4.40 11.77
CA ARG A 90 -5.25 -4.82 13.19
C ARG A 90 -4.63 -6.20 13.40
N ALA A 91 -5.00 -7.16 12.54
CA ALA A 91 -4.55 -8.54 12.64
C ALA A 91 -3.06 -8.72 12.34
N THR A 92 -2.48 -7.86 11.48
CA THR A 92 -1.10 -7.98 10.99
C THR A 92 -0.11 -7.05 11.67
N GLU A 93 -0.54 -6.16 12.57
CA GLU A 93 0.28 -5.08 13.15
C GLU A 93 1.60 -5.60 13.75
N ASN A 94 1.57 -6.74 14.43
CA ASN A 94 2.75 -7.32 15.10
C ASN A 94 3.27 -8.60 14.42
N LEU A 95 2.74 -8.96 13.25
CA LEU A 95 3.19 -10.15 12.53
C LEU A 95 4.44 -9.86 11.70
N PRO A 96 5.38 -10.79 11.59
CA PRO A 96 6.48 -10.67 10.65
C PRO A 96 5.96 -10.74 9.20
N PRO A 97 6.70 -10.18 8.21
CA PRO A 97 6.23 -10.07 6.83
C PRO A 97 5.81 -11.39 6.19
N ASP A 98 6.55 -12.47 6.46
CA ASP A 98 6.28 -13.81 5.92
C ASP A 98 4.93 -14.37 6.36
N ARG A 99 4.41 -13.95 7.51
CA ARG A 99 3.08 -14.31 8.01
C ARG A 99 2.00 -13.31 7.62
N ALA A 100 2.34 -12.03 7.52
CA ALA A 100 1.39 -10.98 7.16
C ALA A 100 1.01 -10.98 5.67
N LEU A 101 1.98 -11.23 4.76
CA LEU A 101 1.75 -11.25 3.31
C LEU A 101 0.70 -12.29 2.86
N PRO A 102 0.65 -13.53 3.38
CA PRO A 102 -0.43 -14.46 3.07
C PRO A 102 -1.81 -13.95 3.50
N LEU A 103 -1.93 -13.28 4.66
CA LEU A 103 -3.19 -12.71 5.14
C LEU A 103 -3.67 -11.57 4.24
N GLU A 104 -2.76 -10.70 3.78
CA GLU A 104 -3.07 -9.69 2.77
C GLU A 104 -3.60 -10.34 1.48
N SER A 105 -2.94 -11.40 1.02
CA SER A 105 -3.34 -12.10 -0.20
C SER A 105 -4.72 -12.76 -0.09
N PHE A 106 -5.08 -13.34 1.07
CA PHE A 106 -6.43 -13.86 1.33
C PHE A 106 -7.46 -12.74 1.30
N ALA A 107 -7.20 -11.64 2.00
CA ALA A 107 -8.10 -10.50 2.07
C ALA A 107 -8.29 -9.85 0.69
N PHE A 108 -7.22 -9.70 -0.09
CA PHE A 108 -7.29 -9.20 -1.46
C PHE A 108 -8.13 -10.12 -2.36
N ALA A 109 -7.88 -11.43 -2.34
CA ALA A 109 -8.60 -12.40 -3.16
C ALA A 109 -10.10 -12.42 -2.85
N MET A 110 -10.47 -12.31 -1.57
CA MET A 110 -11.85 -12.18 -1.12
C MET A 110 -12.51 -10.92 -1.69
N LEU A 111 -11.87 -9.76 -1.58
CA LEU A 111 -12.40 -8.50 -2.09
C LEU A 111 -12.47 -8.47 -3.62
N GLN A 112 -11.45 -9.03 -4.30
CA GLN A 112 -11.42 -9.12 -5.75
C GLN A 112 -12.62 -9.88 -6.33
N ALA A 113 -13.15 -10.87 -5.60
CA ALA A 113 -14.37 -11.60 -5.95
C ALA A 113 -15.66 -10.88 -5.51
N GLY A 114 -15.55 -9.76 -4.78
CA GLY A 114 -16.67 -9.05 -4.17
C GLY A 114 -17.43 -8.15 -5.14
N ALA A 115 -18.67 -7.79 -4.75
CA ALA A 115 -19.58 -6.97 -5.54
C ALA A 115 -19.06 -5.52 -5.74
N GLU A 116 -18.33 -4.96 -4.77
CA GLU A 116 -17.75 -3.61 -4.88
C GLU A 116 -16.74 -3.54 -6.02
N HIS A 117 -15.82 -4.51 -6.09
CA HIS A 117 -14.85 -4.60 -7.17
C HIS A 117 -15.51 -4.90 -8.53
N ALA A 118 -16.47 -5.82 -8.56
CA ALA A 118 -17.22 -6.11 -9.78
C ALA A 118 -17.95 -4.86 -10.31
N THR A 119 -18.54 -4.05 -9.41
CA THR A 119 -19.20 -2.79 -9.77
C THR A 119 -18.18 -1.76 -10.28
N TRP A 120 -16.99 -1.68 -9.69
CA TRP A 120 -15.94 -0.81 -10.18
C TRP A 120 -15.47 -1.25 -11.58
N LEU A 121 -15.18 -2.54 -11.78
CA LEU A 121 -14.78 -3.10 -13.08
C LEU A 121 -15.80 -2.81 -14.18
N ALA A 122 -17.09 -2.95 -13.90
CA ALA A 122 -18.15 -2.71 -14.88
C ALA A 122 -18.23 -1.26 -15.37
N ARG A 123 -17.63 -0.32 -14.64
CA ARG A 123 -17.57 1.11 -15.01
C ARG A 123 -16.28 1.49 -15.73
N GLN A 124 -15.32 0.56 -15.85
CA GLN A 124 -14.04 0.85 -16.50
C GLN A 124 -14.16 0.61 -18.01
N SER A 125 -13.47 1.48 -18.75
CA SER A 125 -13.14 1.27 -20.16
C SER A 125 -11.62 1.27 -20.24
N PHE A 126 -11.03 0.09 -20.29
CA PHE A 126 -9.59 -0.04 -20.34
C PHE A 126 -9.07 0.25 -21.75
N ALA A 127 -7.99 1.01 -21.84
CA ALA A 127 -7.26 1.17 -23.08
C ALA A 127 -6.66 -0.18 -23.53
N PRO A 128 -6.39 -0.36 -24.83
CA PRO A 128 -5.64 -1.54 -25.29
C PRO A 128 -4.34 -1.72 -24.50
N PRO A 129 -3.92 -2.98 -24.26
CA PRO A 129 -2.66 -3.23 -23.57
C PRO A 129 -1.48 -2.54 -24.27
N LEU A 130 -0.64 -1.89 -23.49
CA LEU A 130 0.64 -1.36 -23.97
C LEU A 130 1.67 -2.50 -24.00
N PRO A 131 2.81 -2.30 -24.72
CA PRO A 131 3.89 -3.30 -24.71
C PRO A 131 4.28 -3.72 -23.30
N PRO A 132 4.74 -4.96 -23.12
CA PRO A 132 5.19 -5.49 -21.85
C PRO A 132 6.26 -4.60 -21.20
N GLY A 133 6.27 -4.61 -19.86
CA GLY A 133 7.31 -3.94 -19.11
C GLY A 133 8.62 -4.71 -19.15
N MET A 134 9.74 -3.98 -19.10
CA MET A 134 11.08 -4.56 -19.06
C MET A 134 11.77 -4.15 -17.74
N LEU A 135 12.43 -5.10 -17.12
CA LEU A 135 13.33 -4.87 -15.99
C LEU A 135 14.77 -5.06 -16.47
N HIS A 136 15.55 -3.97 -16.52
CA HIS A 136 16.97 -4.10 -16.78
C HIS A 136 17.69 -4.49 -15.49
N VAL A 137 18.52 -5.52 -15.57
CA VAL A 137 19.27 -6.08 -14.44
C VAL A 137 20.75 -6.01 -14.75
N ARG A 138 21.52 -5.33 -13.92
CA ARG A 138 22.99 -5.25 -14.02
C ARG A 138 23.61 -5.44 -12.66
N ARG A 139 24.61 -6.30 -12.58
CA ARG A 139 25.43 -6.44 -11.38
C ARG A 139 26.74 -5.67 -11.53
N ASP A 140 27.10 -4.94 -10.50
CA ASP A 140 28.39 -4.30 -10.37
C ASP A 140 28.96 -4.62 -8.97
N ASN A 141 29.92 -5.49 -8.90
CA ASN A 141 30.51 -6.01 -7.65
C ASN A 141 29.42 -6.54 -6.69
N ALA A 142 29.23 -5.91 -5.54
CA ALA A 142 28.25 -6.23 -4.52
C ALA A 142 26.89 -5.54 -4.72
N THR A 143 26.73 -4.71 -5.77
CA THR A 143 25.51 -3.95 -6.05
C THR A 143 24.77 -4.54 -7.22
N LEU A 144 23.48 -4.82 -7.02
CA LEU A 144 22.52 -5.17 -8.07
C LEU A 144 21.75 -3.90 -8.46
N HIS A 145 21.87 -3.49 -9.70
CA HIS A 145 21.14 -2.37 -10.28
C HIS A 145 19.92 -2.91 -11.03
N LEU A 146 18.75 -2.40 -10.67
CA LEU A 146 17.47 -2.74 -11.27
C LEU A 146 16.82 -1.45 -11.80
N LEU A 147 16.34 -1.48 -13.05
CA LEU A 147 15.72 -0.33 -13.68
C LEU A 147 14.39 -0.76 -14.29
N LEU A 148 13.30 -0.19 -13.77
CA LEU A 148 11.97 -0.33 -14.37
C LEU A 148 11.92 0.46 -15.67
N ASP A 149 11.56 -0.19 -16.78
CA ASP A 149 11.49 0.43 -18.09
C ASP A 149 10.18 0.08 -18.80
N ARG A 150 9.19 0.91 -18.55
CA ARG A 150 7.90 0.95 -19.21
C ARG A 150 7.35 2.38 -19.18
N ALA A 151 8.18 3.36 -19.52
CA ALA A 151 7.87 4.79 -19.36
C ALA A 151 6.58 5.20 -20.08
N GLN A 152 6.25 4.58 -21.24
CA GLN A 152 5.01 4.81 -22.00
C GLN A 152 3.74 4.41 -21.23
N ALA A 153 3.85 3.49 -20.27
CA ALA A 153 2.78 3.09 -19.35
C ALA A 153 3.01 3.65 -17.93
N GLN A 154 3.84 4.69 -17.79
CA GLN A 154 4.19 5.28 -16.48
C GLN A 154 4.72 4.23 -15.48
N ASN A 155 5.46 3.26 -15.98
CA ASN A 155 6.00 2.12 -15.24
C ASN A 155 4.94 1.35 -14.44
N SER A 156 3.71 1.24 -15.01
CA SER A 156 2.72 0.33 -14.45
C SER A 156 3.23 -1.12 -14.52
N ILE A 157 3.00 -1.85 -13.43
CA ILE A 157 3.50 -3.21 -13.25
C ILE A 157 2.48 -4.17 -13.85
N ASP A 158 2.82 -4.71 -15.02
CA ASP A 158 2.12 -5.83 -15.65
C ASP A 158 2.66 -7.17 -15.14
N ARG A 159 2.15 -8.25 -15.70
CA ARG A 159 2.53 -9.62 -15.32
C ARG A 159 4.02 -9.88 -15.59
N ASP A 160 4.53 -9.45 -16.74
CA ASP A 160 5.92 -9.69 -17.14
C ASP A 160 6.89 -8.92 -16.22
N MET A 161 6.59 -7.64 -15.91
CA MET A 161 7.36 -6.85 -14.95
C MET A 161 7.29 -7.43 -13.54
N ARG A 162 6.12 -7.92 -13.09
CA ARG A 162 5.96 -8.59 -11.79
C ARG A 162 6.86 -9.81 -11.69
N ASP A 163 6.85 -10.67 -12.72
CA ASP A 163 7.61 -11.92 -12.72
C ASP A 163 9.11 -11.62 -12.78
N ALA A 164 9.53 -10.66 -13.60
CA ALA A 164 10.92 -10.18 -13.65
C ALA A 164 11.39 -9.61 -12.30
N LEU A 165 10.55 -8.82 -11.61
CA LEU A 165 10.86 -8.33 -10.26
C LEU A 165 10.99 -9.46 -9.25
N TYR A 166 10.10 -10.45 -9.30
CA TYR A 166 10.18 -11.62 -8.41
C TYR A 166 11.50 -12.36 -8.58
N GLU A 167 11.91 -12.64 -9.83
CA GLU A 167 13.17 -13.31 -10.14
C GLU A 167 14.39 -12.47 -9.73
N ALA A 168 14.38 -11.18 -10.06
CA ALA A 168 15.49 -10.28 -9.70
C ALA A 168 15.66 -10.14 -8.17
N PHE A 169 14.58 -10.08 -7.42
CA PHE A 169 14.62 -10.01 -5.95
C PHE A 169 14.97 -11.35 -5.28
N ALA A 170 14.89 -12.47 -6.01
CA ALA A 170 15.40 -13.74 -5.52
C ALA A 170 16.95 -13.80 -5.55
N LEU A 171 17.61 -13.06 -6.46
CA LEU A 171 19.07 -13.09 -6.61
C LEU A 171 19.83 -12.79 -5.31
N PRO A 172 19.57 -11.70 -4.57
CA PRO A 172 20.29 -11.43 -3.33
C PRO A 172 20.00 -12.44 -2.21
N ASN A 173 18.88 -13.18 -2.29
CA ASN A 173 18.59 -14.26 -1.35
C ASN A 173 19.38 -15.53 -1.65
N LEU A 174 19.79 -15.72 -2.90
CA LEU A 174 20.59 -16.86 -3.37
C LEU A 174 22.10 -16.55 -3.32
N ASP A 175 22.48 -15.29 -3.51
CA ASP A 175 23.87 -14.83 -3.52
C ASP A 175 24.08 -13.74 -2.45
N THR A 176 24.67 -14.15 -1.33
CA THR A 176 24.99 -13.24 -0.20
C THR A 176 26.06 -12.21 -0.51
N GLY A 177 26.81 -12.36 -1.61
CA GLY A 177 27.74 -11.37 -2.13
C GLY A 177 27.03 -10.11 -2.69
N ILE A 178 25.71 -10.17 -2.93
CA ILE A 178 24.89 -8.98 -3.23
C ILE A 178 24.49 -8.36 -1.89
N THR A 179 25.06 -7.20 -1.56
CA THR A 179 24.80 -6.48 -0.30
C THR A 179 24.07 -5.16 -0.49
N CYS A 180 23.83 -4.75 -1.73
CA CYS A 180 23.06 -3.57 -2.08
C CYS A 180 22.21 -3.84 -3.33
N VAL A 181 20.94 -3.43 -3.31
CA VAL A 181 20.05 -3.47 -4.48
C VAL A 181 19.53 -2.07 -4.72
N LYS A 182 19.89 -1.46 -5.86
CA LYS A 182 19.39 -0.15 -6.28
C LYS A 182 18.27 -0.33 -7.26
N LEU A 183 17.05 0.09 -6.91
CA LEU A 183 15.90 0.09 -7.81
C LEU A 183 15.58 1.52 -8.24
N ARG A 184 15.55 1.75 -9.53
CA ARG A 184 15.26 3.02 -10.20
C ARG A 184 14.22 2.80 -11.29
N ALA A 185 13.73 3.86 -11.90
CA ALA A 185 12.76 3.80 -12.98
C ALA A 185 13.09 4.80 -14.09
N THR A 186 12.72 4.47 -15.33
CA THR A 186 12.79 5.40 -16.46
C THR A 186 11.62 6.38 -16.45
N GLY A 187 11.75 7.48 -17.20
CA GLY A 187 10.66 8.42 -17.43
C GLY A 187 10.31 9.31 -16.24
N LYS A 188 9.06 9.82 -16.24
CA LYS A 188 8.62 10.86 -15.30
C LYS A 188 8.06 10.33 -13.98
N CYS A 189 7.68 9.07 -13.91
CA CYS A 189 7.09 8.44 -12.74
C CYS A 189 7.89 7.22 -12.35
N PHE A 190 8.01 6.96 -11.05
CA PHE A 190 8.60 5.71 -10.57
C PHE A 190 7.71 4.53 -10.97
N SER A 191 6.44 4.53 -10.56
CA SER A 191 5.44 3.55 -11.00
C SER A 191 4.03 4.00 -10.61
N MET A 192 3.09 3.84 -11.54
CA MET A 192 1.67 4.13 -11.30
C MET A 192 0.86 2.93 -10.82
N GLY A 193 1.54 1.90 -10.31
CA GLY A 193 0.91 0.72 -9.72
C GLY A 193 0.67 -0.39 -10.73
N ALA A 194 -0.26 -1.29 -10.44
CA ALA A 194 -0.58 -2.41 -11.31
C ALA A 194 -1.20 -1.95 -12.64
N ASP A 195 -0.92 -2.68 -13.71
CA ASP A 195 -1.56 -2.43 -15.01
C ASP A 195 -3.05 -2.73 -14.94
N LEU A 196 -3.87 -1.69 -15.06
CA LEU A 196 -5.33 -1.82 -14.94
C LEU A 196 -5.94 -2.68 -16.06
N ALA A 197 -5.27 -2.83 -17.21
CA ALA A 197 -5.76 -3.69 -18.28
C ALA A 197 -5.78 -5.19 -17.90
N GLU A 198 -5.05 -5.57 -16.84
CA GLU A 198 -5.05 -6.94 -16.33
C GLU A 198 -6.12 -7.20 -15.27
N PHE A 199 -6.79 -6.15 -14.77
CA PHE A 199 -7.84 -6.30 -13.75
C PHE A 199 -9.04 -7.06 -14.30
N GLY A 200 -9.60 -7.96 -13.47
CA GLY A 200 -10.75 -8.80 -13.85
C GLY A 200 -10.40 -10.00 -14.74
N THR A 201 -9.12 -10.19 -15.13
CA THR A 201 -8.68 -11.36 -15.90
C THR A 201 -8.61 -12.64 -15.06
N THR A 202 -8.37 -12.53 -13.74
CA THR A 202 -8.43 -13.65 -12.79
C THR A 202 -9.60 -13.40 -11.84
N ARG A 203 -10.66 -14.19 -11.94
CA ARG A 203 -11.88 -14.02 -11.15
C ARG A 203 -12.02 -15.01 -9.99
N ASP A 204 -11.39 -16.18 -10.11
CA ASP A 204 -11.37 -17.17 -9.04
C ASP A 204 -10.44 -16.71 -7.90
N PRO A 205 -10.96 -16.51 -6.68
CA PRO A 205 -10.14 -16.04 -5.55
C PRO A 205 -9.07 -17.06 -5.14
N VAL A 206 -9.31 -18.36 -5.31
CA VAL A 206 -8.33 -19.41 -5.01
C VAL A 206 -7.15 -19.35 -5.98
N ALA A 207 -7.45 -19.20 -7.29
CA ALA A 207 -6.42 -19.02 -8.31
C ALA A 207 -5.64 -17.72 -8.10
N ALA A 208 -6.33 -16.61 -7.78
CA ALA A 208 -5.71 -15.32 -7.49
C ALA A 208 -4.74 -15.39 -6.31
N HIS A 209 -5.15 -16.01 -5.20
CA HIS A 209 -4.27 -16.23 -4.06
C HIS A 209 -3.09 -17.13 -4.43
N SER A 210 -3.33 -18.23 -5.13
CA SER A 210 -2.28 -19.18 -5.54
C SER A 210 -1.21 -18.54 -6.44
N ILE A 211 -1.60 -17.60 -7.34
CA ILE A 211 -0.67 -16.82 -8.15
C ILE A 211 0.18 -15.93 -7.25
N ARG A 212 -0.44 -15.12 -6.36
CA ARG A 212 0.28 -14.22 -5.45
C ARG A 212 1.26 -14.96 -4.55
N ALA A 213 0.84 -16.08 -3.98
CA ALA A 213 1.69 -16.88 -3.11
C ALA A 213 3.00 -17.34 -3.77
N ARG A 214 3.01 -17.45 -5.12
CA ARG A 214 4.18 -17.91 -5.89
C ARG A 214 4.95 -16.80 -6.58
N THR A 215 4.31 -15.68 -6.92
CA THR A 215 4.90 -14.68 -7.82
C THR A 215 4.94 -13.27 -7.24
N LEU A 216 4.51 -13.06 -5.99
CA LEU A 216 4.54 -11.74 -5.38
C LEU A 216 5.98 -11.32 -5.04
N PRO A 217 6.55 -10.26 -5.67
CA PRO A 217 7.93 -9.83 -5.44
C PRO A 217 8.23 -9.48 -3.99
N ALA A 218 7.22 -9.00 -3.25
CA ALA A 218 7.33 -8.68 -1.83
C ALA A 218 7.82 -9.86 -0.97
N HIS A 219 7.50 -11.11 -1.32
CA HIS A 219 8.01 -12.29 -0.61
C HIS A 219 9.53 -12.41 -0.67
N GLN A 220 10.13 -12.04 -1.79
CA GLN A 220 11.58 -12.08 -1.95
C GLN A 220 12.25 -10.86 -1.29
N MET A 221 11.69 -9.68 -1.52
CA MET A 221 12.23 -8.42 -1.01
C MET A 221 12.21 -8.34 0.52
N ALA A 222 11.11 -8.78 1.16
CA ALA A 222 10.95 -8.73 2.61
C ALA A 222 11.99 -9.56 3.40
N ARG A 223 12.69 -10.51 2.75
CA ARG A 223 13.68 -11.37 3.39
C ARG A 223 14.99 -10.65 3.70
N ARG A 224 15.31 -9.61 2.91
CA ARG A 224 16.51 -8.78 3.05
C ARG A 224 16.21 -7.32 2.73
N ALA A 225 15.12 -6.80 3.26
CA ALA A 225 14.60 -5.46 2.99
C ALA A 225 15.65 -4.35 3.22
N GLU A 226 16.54 -4.54 4.17
CA GLU A 226 17.59 -3.60 4.59
C GLU A 226 18.63 -3.28 3.50
N ILE A 227 18.82 -4.16 2.51
CA ILE A 227 19.82 -3.93 1.44
C ILE A 227 19.25 -3.13 0.24
N TYR A 228 17.94 -2.84 0.23
CA TYR A 228 17.31 -2.14 -0.89
C TYR A 228 17.39 -0.63 -0.71
N ASP A 229 17.91 0.05 -1.74
CA ASP A 229 17.93 1.51 -1.90
C ASP A 229 17.04 1.87 -3.09
N ILE A 230 15.92 2.57 -2.81
CA ILE A 230 14.95 2.96 -3.81
C ILE A 230 14.85 4.48 -3.84
N HIS A 231 14.85 5.06 -5.04
CA HIS A 231 14.59 6.47 -5.24
C HIS A 231 13.34 6.69 -6.10
N ILE A 232 12.46 7.56 -5.64
CA ILE A 232 11.18 7.88 -6.28
C ILE A 232 11.27 9.23 -6.97
N GLN A 233 11.06 9.26 -8.28
CA GLN A 233 10.76 10.47 -9.03
C GLN A 233 9.28 10.51 -9.41
N GLY A 234 8.66 11.69 -9.38
CA GLY A 234 7.28 11.91 -9.79
C GLY A 234 6.27 11.01 -9.06
N GLY A 235 5.40 10.35 -9.80
CA GLY A 235 4.33 9.51 -9.24
C GLY A 235 4.79 8.15 -8.73
N CYS A 236 4.34 7.78 -7.53
CA CYS A 236 4.49 6.45 -6.95
C CYS A 236 3.16 6.01 -6.32
N ALA A 237 2.45 5.12 -6.99
CA ALA A 237 1.10 4.72 -6.59
C ALA A 237 0.94 3.19 -6.56
N GLY A 238 -0.05 2.72 -5.77
CA GLY A 238 -0.41 1.30 -5.70
C GLY A 238 0.78 0.39 -5.53
N SER A 239 0.87 -0.65 -6.37
CA SER A 239 1.95 -1.66 -6.32
C SER A 239 3.36 -1.06 -6.33
N GLY A 240 3.57 0.09 -6.97
CA GLY A 240 4.85 0.79 -6.94
C GLY A 240 5.21 1.28 -5.54
N LEU A 241 4.26 1.93 -4.84
CA LEU A 241 4.44 2.37 -3.46
C LEU A 241 4.51 1.20 -2.49
N GLU A 242 3.65 0.21 -2.69
CA GLU A 242 3.59 -0.99 -1.86
C GLU A 242 4.95 -1.69 -1.79
N LEU A 243 5.59 -1.84 -2.95
CA LEU A 243 6.90 -2.44 -3.07
C LEU A 243 8.00 -1.53 -2.51
N ALA A 244 7.99 -0.24 -2.91
CA ALA A 244 9.02 0.70 -2.47
C ALA A 244 9.07 0.86 -0.94
N ALA A 245 7.94 0.76 -0.26
CA ALA A 245 7.85 0.88 1.19
C ALA A 245 8.56 -0.25 1.97
N PHE A 246 8.93 -1.38 1.33
CA PHE A 246 9.78 -2.40 1.96
C PHE A 246 11.24 -1.98 2.07
N ALA A 247 11.73 -1.05 1.24
CA ALA A 247 13.16 -0.73 1.15
C ALA A 247 13.76 -0.28 2.49
N GLY A 248 14.99 -0.69 2.77
CA GLY A 248 15.75 -0.19 3.92
C GLY A 248 16.07 1.30 3.79
N ARG A 249 16.26 1.78 2.55
CA ARG A 249 16.40 3.20 2.24
C ARG A 249 15.45 3.61 1.13
N LEU A 250 14.53 4.53 1.42
CA LEU A 250 13.56 5.07 0.47
C LEU A 250 13.69 6.59 0.41
N THR A 251 14.14 7.10 -0.72
CA THR A 251 14.28 8.54 -0.96
C THR A 251 13.36 9.00 -2.08
N ALA A 252 13.12 10.30 -2.15
CA ALA A 252 12.25 10.84 -3.19
C ALA A 252 12.73 12.21 -3.70
N ALA A 253 12.42 12.50 -4.96
CA ALA A 253 12.55 13.82 -5.53
C ALA A 253 11.56 14.81 -4.88
N PRO A 254 11.85 16.14 -4.90
CA PRO A 254 10.98 17.15 -4.29
C PRO A 254 9.55 17.18 -4.87
N ASP A 255 9.39 16.83 -6.15
CA ASP A 255 8.11 16.79 -6.86
C ASP A 255 7.39 15.44 -6.75
N ALA A 256 7.95 14.48 -6.04
CA ALA A 256 7.35 13.16 -5.86
C ALA A 256 6.04 13.23 -5.07
N TRP A 257 5.13 12.32 -5.43
CA TRP A 257 3.88 12.13 -4.73
C TRP A 257 3.52 10.64 -4.62
N PHE A 258 2.74 10.30 -3.58
CA PHE A 258 2.43 8.93 -3.19
C PHE A 258 0.94 8.74 -3.04
N GLN A 259 0.41 7.55 -3.40
CA GLN A 259 -1.01 7.25 -3.33
C GLN A 259 -1.27 5.75 -3.22
N LEU A 260 -2.31 5.37 -2.47
CA LEU A 260 -2.88 4.02 -2.45
C LEU A 260 -4.38 4.13 -2.79
N PRO A 261 -4.77 3.97 -4.06
CA PRO A 261 -6.14 4.20 -4.53
C PRO A 261 -7.06 2.98 -4.43
N GLU A 262 -6.57 1.82 -4.02
CA GLU A 262 -7.17 0.49 -4.17
C GLU A 262 -8.54 0.38 -3.49
N THR A 263 -8.71 1.01 -2.31
CA THR A 263 -10.00 0.95 -1.58
C THR A 263 -11.16 1.51 -2.40
N ALA A 264 -10.92 2.58 -3.18
CA ALA A 264 -11.93 3.14 -4.08
C ALA A 264 -12.27 2.21 -5.27
N MET A 265 -11.48 1.19 -5.50
CA MET A 265 -11.69 0.13 -6.51
C MET A 265 -12.42 -1.09 -5.91
N GLY A 266 -12.83 -1.04 -4.63
CA GLY A 266 -13.44 -2.16 -3.91
C GLY A 266 -12.47 -3.28 -3.55
N ILE A 267 -11.17 -2.99 -3.50
CA ILE A 267 -10.09 -3.90 -3.07
C ILE A 267 -9.19 -3.20 -2.05
N LEU A 268 -8.12 -3.87 -1.62
CA LEU A 268 -7.08 -3.30 -0.78
C LEU A 268 -5.73 -3.34 -1.51
N PRO A 269 -4.68 -2.64 -1.03
CA PRO A 269 -3.32 -2.84 -1.51
C PRO A 269 -2.92 -4.31 -1.40
N GLY A 270 -2.62 -4.96 -2.53
CA GLY A 270 -2.41 -6.41 -2.59
C GLY A 270 -1.05 -6.82 -3.16
N PHE A 271 -0.10 -5.89 -3.17
CA PHE A 271 1.27 -6.13 -3.62
C PHE A 271 2.30 -6.05 -2.48
N GLY A 272 1.80 -6.15 -1.23
CA GLY A 272 2.55 -6.06 0.01
C GLY A 272 2.29 -4.78 0.80
N GLY A 273 1.41 -3.89 0.35
CA GLY A 273 1.21 -2.55 0.90
C GLY A 273 0.60 -2.53 2.29
N CYS A 274 -0.31 -3.47 2.60
CA CYS A 274 -0.85 -3.61 3.95
C CYS A 274 0.19 -4.14 4.95
N VAL A 275 1.36 -4.57 4.46
CA VAL A 275 2.48 -5.06 5.27
C VAL A 275 3.60 -4.02 5.33
N SER A 276 4.02 -3.45 4.20
CA SER A 276 5.16 -2.53 4.11
C SER A 276 4.85 -1.13 4.65
N VAL A 277 3.73 -0.55 4.23
CA VAL A 277 3.39 0.85 4.55
C VAL A 277 3.18 1.06 6.05
N PRO A 278 2.41 0.21 6.78
CA PRO A 278 2.25 0.38 8.23
C PRO A 278 3.57 0.31 9.01
N ARG A 279 4.57 -0.42 8.52
CA ARG A 279 5.89 -0.52 9.14
C ARG A 279 6.69 0.78 9.07
N ARG A 280 6.41 1.62 8.08
CA ARG A 280 7.03 2.94 7.95
C ARG A 280 6.29 4.04 8.69
N ILE A 281 4.96 4.11 8.53
CA ILE A 281 4.17 5.26 9.00
C ILE A 281 3.20 4.94 10.12
N GLY A 282 3.22 3.71 10.62
CA GLY A 282 2.26 3.22 11.62
C GLY A 282 0.90 2.85 11.03
N ARG A 283 0.15 2.02 11.76
CA ARG A 283 -1.15 1.49 11.34
C ARG A 283 -2.16 2.57 11.00
N GLN A 284 -2.26 3.60 11.82
CA GLN A 284 -3.29 4.65 11.69
C GLN A 284 -3.11 5.51 10.43
N ARG A 285 -1.87 5.95 10.15
CA ARG A 285 -1.58 6.73 8.94
C ARG A 285 -1.67 5.86 7.69
N ALA A 286 -1.27 4.59 7.77
CA ALA A 286 -1.46 3.64 6.68
C ALA A 286 -2.94 3.44 6.37
N ALA A 287 -3.80 3.22 7.36
CA ALA A 287 -5.24 3.15 7.19
C ALA A 287 -5.80 4.45 6.59
N ALA A 288 -5.38 5.63 7.08
CA ALA A 288 -5.81 6.91 6.54
C ALA A 288 -5.43 7.08 5.06
N LEU A 289 -4.20 6.71 4.68
CA LEU A 289 -3.74 6.77 3.28
C LEU A 289 -4.55 5.83 2.38
N MET A 290 -4.76 4.58 2.80
CA MET A 290 -5.50 3.57 2.05
C MET A 290 -6.99 3.91 1.91
N LEU A 291 -7.65 4.30 3.01
CA LEU A 291 -9.09 4.58 3.00
C LEU A 291 -9.41 5.92 2.32
N SER A 292 -8.50 6.90 2.37
CA SER A 292 -8.71 8.18 1.68
C SER A 292 -8.41 8.10 0.19
N GLY A 293 -7.48 7.22 -0.21
CA GLY A 293 -6.95 7.22 -1.57
C GLY A 293 -6.33 8.56 -1.98
N LYS A 294 -6.00 9.44 -1.02
CA LYS A 294 -5.49 10.78 -1.27
C LYS A 294 -4.02 10.74 -1.68
N ARG A 295 -3.62 11.61 -2.59
CA ARG A 295 -2.21 11.84 -2.86
C ARG A 295 -1.57 12.64 -1.73
N ILE A 296 -0.39 12.21 -1.31
CA ILE A 296 0.48 12.97 -0.39
C ILE A 296 1.76 13.35 -1.13
N ASN A 297 2.30 14.53 -0.86
CA ASN A 297 3.55 15.01 -1.44
C ASN A 297 4.77 14.52 -0.65
N ALA A 298 5.97 14.76 -1.19
CA ALA A 298 7.23 14.35 -0.58
C ALA A 298 7.43 14.92 0.83
N ALA A 299 7.03 16.18 1.07
CA ALA A 299 7.17 16.81 2.38
C ALA A 299 6.32 16.12 3.45
N LEU A 300 5.06 15.79 3.14
CA LEU A 300 4.19 15.06 4.06
C LEU A 300 4.66 13.61 4.24
N ALA A 301 5.11 12.97 3.16
CA ALA A 301 5.66 11.62 3.20
C ALA A 301 6.90 11.54 4.11
N LEU A 302 7.79 12.54 4.05
CA LEU A 302 8.94 12.66 4.95
C LEU A 302 8.49 12.89 6.40
N GLY A 303 7.56 13.80 6.63
CA GLY A 303 7.03 14.10 7.96
C GLY A 303 6.31 12.91 8.61
N TRP A 304 5.76 12.00 7.80
CA TRP A 304 5.16 10.76 8.30
C TRP A 304 6.18 9.63 8.49
N GLY A 305 7.39 9.74 7.92
CA GLY A 305 8.39 8.67 7.90
C GLY A 305 8.19 7.63 6.79
N LEU A 306 7.35 7.96 5.78
CA LEU A 306 7.18 7.09 4.61
C LEU A 306 8.47 7.03 3.78
N ILE A 307 9.16 8.17 3.64
CA ILE A 307 10.47 8.28 3.00
C ILE A 307 11.51 8.79 4.00
N ASP A 308 12.78 8.45 3.75
CA ASP A 308 13.89 8.76 4.65
C ASP A 308 14.52 10.13 4.34
N ALA A 309 14.46 10.59 3.08
CA ALA A 309 14.97 11.89 2.66
C ALA A 309 14.34 12.38 1.35
N ILE A 310 14.33 13.71 1.18
CA ILE A 310 14.04 14.36 -0.10
C ILE A 310 15.38 14.76 -0.71
N ILE A 311 15.70 14.20 -1.88
CA ILE A 311 16.96 14.47 -2.60
C ILE A 311 16.68 14.64 -4.10
N ASN A 312 17.54 15.44 -4.77
CA ASN A 312 17.56 15.49 -6.22
C ASN A 312 18.50 14.40 -6.74
N GLU A 313 17.93 13.39 -7.39
CA GLU A 313 18.69 12.39 -8.14
C GLU A 313 18.24 12.46 -9.60
N PRO A 314 19.16 12.50 -10.56
CA PRO A 314 18.76 12.54 -11.97
C PRO A 314 17.99 11.27 -12.32
N PRO A 315 17.01 11.34 -13.24
CA PRO A 315 16.32 10.17 -13.75
C PRO A 315 17.31 9.13 -14.25
N ALA A 316 17.03 7.85 -13.97
CA ALA A 316 17.87 6.77 -14.47
C ALA A 316 17.79 6.69 -16.00
N ASP A 317 18.94 6.62 -16.65
CA ASP A 317 19.06 6.51 -18.11
C ASP A 317 19.23 5.04 -18.50
N PRO A 318 18.35 4.46 -19.35
CA PRO A 318 18.51 3.11 -19.85
C PRO A 318 19.80 2.90 -20.66
N ALA A 319 20.33 3.94 -21.32
CA ALA A 319 21.60 3.85 -22.03
C ALA A 319 22.80 3.62 -21.08
N GLY A 320 22.75 4.11 -19.85
CA GLY A 320 23.75 3.82 -18.81
C GLY A 320 23.73 2.37 -18.31
N ALA A 321 22.65 1.62 -18.55
CA ALA A 321 22.56 0.21 -18.22
C ALA A 321 23.33 -0.71 -19.22
N HIS A 322 23.68 -0.17 -20.39
CA HIS A 322 24.26 -0.92 -21.51
C HIS A 322 25.74 -0.62 -21.80
N GLN A 323 26.50 0.04 -20.93
CA GLN A 323 27.94 0.13 -21.11
C GLN A 323 28.61 -1.16 -20.59
N PRO A 324 29.03 -2.09 -21.47
CA PRO A 324 29.93 -3.16 -21.07
C PRO A 324 31.28 -2.51 -20.74
N GLY A 325 31.74 -2.68 -19.49
CA GLY A 325 33.13 -2.45 -19.11
C GLY A 325 34.00 -3.61 -19.62
#